data_a6938837a0ac7f8f26466e252ad9e9f6
#
_entry.id   a6938837a0ac7f8f26466e252ad9e9f6
#
_cell.length_a   1.000
_cell.length_b   1.000
_cell.length_c   1.000
_cell.angle_alpha   90.00
_cell.angle_beta   90.00
_cell.angle_gamma   90.00
#
_symmetry.space_group_name_H-M   'P 1'
#
loop_
_entity.id
_entity.type
_entity.pdbx_description
1 polymer ?
#
loop_
_entity_poly.entity_id
_entity_poly.type
_entity_poly.pdbx_seq_one_letter_code
_entity_poly.pdbx_strand_id
1 'polypeptide(L)'
;MTAIAVISAGCSYGTIVNTDDAPAPTQVTAPPPPSPSPSTRPSNEHLANAFDYAAHGVDGETGYYFTSPSKRWVCAIFPRKTAGCQSSTGSVIAINGAPTSVPGPQATDTAPNAITVDSAGDAQFAALDPPGYALVPGPATVLPFGEVLAVAAFRCNVQEASGISCLSEKTGKGFTFSADGYTFQYTDLPG
;
A
#
# COMPACT_ATOMS: atom_id res chain seq x y z
N MET A 1 -13.37 7.93 66.52
CA MET A 1 -13.82 6.66 67.15
C MET A 1 -13.64 5.60 66.06
N THR A 2 -12.48 5.03 65.95
CA THR A 2 -11.96 3.77 66.56
C THR A 2 -12.80 2.56 66.19
N ALA A 3 -12.28 1.66 65.37
CA ALA A 3 -12.15 0.24 65.63
C ALA A 3 -11.31 -0.46 64.56
N ILE A 4 -10.16 -0.94 64.99
CA ILE A 4 -9.24 -1.84 64.32
C ILE A 4 -9.75 -3.27 64.62
N ALA A 5 -9.75 -4.15 63.62
CA ALA A 5 -9.86 -5.58 63.84
C ALA A 5 -8.76 -6.32 63.09
N VAL A 6 -7.82 -6.83 63.84
CA VAL A 6 -6.77 -7.77 63.42
C VAL A 6 -7.34 -9.18 63.59
N ILE A 7 -7.20 -10.05 62.64
CA ILE A 7 -7.41 -11.48 62.75
C ILE A 7 -6.22 -12.23 62.14
N SER A 8 -5.71 -13.08 62.97
CA SER A 8 -4.49 -13.85 63.00
C SER A 8 -4.43 -15.07 62.07
N ALA A 9 -3.20 -15.44 61.82
CA ALA A 9 -2.71 -16.61 61.13
C ALA A 9 -3.26 -17.96 61.63
N GLY A 10 -3.48 -18.86 60.67
CA GLY A 10 -3.68 -20.28 60.91
C GLY A 10 -2.81 -21.12 60.00
N CYS A 11 -1.67 -21.59 60.50
CA CYS A 11 -0.91 -22.64 59.78
C CYS A 11 -1.58 -23.99 60.10
N SER A 12 -1.98 -24.70 59.04
CA SER A 12 -2.34 -26.12 59.15
C SER A 12 -1.28 -26.95 58.44
N TYR A 13 -0.54 -27.73 59.22
CA TYR A 13 0.33 -28.78 58.70
C TYR A 13 -0.55 -29.96 58.27
N GLY A 14 -0.63 -30.21 56.94
CA GLY A 14 -1.26 -31.40 56.38
C GLY A 14 -0.21 -32.48 56.09
N THR A 15 -0.49 -33.64 56.67
CA THR A 15 0.30 -34.86 56.55
C THR A 15 0.49 -35.32 55.10
N ILE A 16 1.74 -35.64 54.74
CA ILE A 16 2.09 -36.23 53.43
C ILE A 16 1.70 -37.70 53.45
N VAL A 17 0.75 -38.11 52.62
CA VAL A 17 0.48 -39.50 52.31
C VAL A 17 1.14 -39.78 50.96
N ASN A 18 2.26 -40.51 50.97
CA ASN A 18 2.82 -41.08 49.73
C ASN A 18 1.89 -42.21 49.28
N THR A 19 1.27 -42.01 48.14
CA THR A 19 0.66 -43.08 47.36
C THR A 19 1.43 -43.17 46.07
N ASP A 20 2.30 -44.16 45.96
CA ASP A 20 2.92 -44.58 44.70
C ASP A 20 1.82 -45.02 43.72
N ASP A 21 2.08 -44.80 42.42
CA ASP A 21 1.27 -45.19 41.28
C ASP A 21 0.09 -44.29 40.86
N ALA A 22 0.44 -43.06 40.38
CA ALA A 22 -0.39 -42.42 39.35
C ALA A 22 0.49 -42.01 38.17
N PRO A 23 0.12 -42.31 36.91
CA PRO A 23 0.89 -41.87 35.76
C PRO A 23 0.90 -40.33 35.74
N ALA A 24 2.07 -39.74 35.56
CA ALA A 24 2.27 -38.31 35.48
C ALA A 24 1.33 -37.68 34.41
N PRO A 25 0.64 -36.57 34.73
CA PRO A 25 -0.14 -35.88 33.72
C PRO A 25 0.81 -35.42 32.59
N THR A 26 0.57 -35.93 31.40
CA THR A 26 1.24 -35.45 30.20
C THR A 26 0.95 -33.96 30.09
N GLN A 27 1.95 -33.12 30.32
CA GLN A 27 1.84 -31.70 30.03
C GLN A 27 1.70 -31.55 28.54
N VAL A 28 0.49 -31.25 28.09
CA VAL A 28 0.25 -30.76 26.75
C VAL A 28 0.88 -29.39 26.68
N THR A 29 2.10 -29.31 26.16
CA THR A 29 2.75 -28.04 25.87
C THR A 29 1.89 -27.35 24.82
N ALA A 30 1.24 -26.25 25.19
CA ALA A 30 0.53 -25.42 24.23
C ALA A 30 1.53 -25.00 23.12
N PRO A 31 1.11 -25.01 21.83
CA PRO A 31 1.96 -24.52 20.77
C PRO A 31 2.37 -23.09 21.07
N PRO A 32 3.62 -22.69 20.80
CA PRO A 32 4.06 -21.32 20.99
C PRO A 32 3.13 -20.38 20.21
N PRO A 33 2.82 -19.18 20.76
CA PRO A 33 2.03 -18.21 20.04
C PRO A 33 2.73 -17.91 18.69
N PRO A 34 1.96 -17.73 17.60
CA PRO A 34 2.54 -17.40 16.31
C PRO A 34 3.41 -16.17 16.46
N SER A 35 4.65 -16.26 16.00
CA SER A 35 5.55 -15.12 15.90
C SER A 35 4.82 -14.00 15.14
N PRO A 36 4.87 -12.74 15.60
CA PRO A 36 4.29 -11.64 14.87
C PRO A 36 4.92 -11.65 13.46
N SER A 37 4.09 -11.71 12.44
CA SER A 37 4.54 -11.55 11.06
C SER A 37 5.33 -10.24 10.98
N PRO A 38 6.51 -10.21 10.36
CA PRO A 38 7.25 -8.98 10.21
C PRO A 38 6.33 -7.97 9.54
N SER A 39 6.13 -6.83 10.18
CA SER A 39 5.47 -5.68 9.56
C SER A 39 6.39 -5.21 8.44
N THR A 40 6.11 -5.61 7.21
CA THR A 40 6.90 -5.28 6.04
C THR A 40 6.70 -3.80 5.76
N ARG A 41 7.51 -2.96 6.43
CA ARG A 41 7.63 -1.56 6.02
C ARG A 41 8.26 -1.59 4.63
N PRO A 42 7.72 -0.83 3.65
CA PRO A 42 8.30 -0.78 2.31
C PRO A 42 9.79 -0.45 2.35
N SER A 43 10.59 -1.13 1.53
CA SER A 43 12.03 -0.93 1.46
C SER A 43 12.38 0.47 0.97
N ASN A 44 13.44 1.05 1.51
CA ASN A 44 14.04 2.29 1.02
C ASN A 44 15.27 2.02 0.12
N GLU A 45 15.42 0.81 -0.33
CA GLU A 45 16.42 0.47 -1.35
C GLU A 45 15.92 0.93 -2.73
N HIS A 46 16.87 1.20 -3.62
CA HIS A 46 16.57 1.59 -5.01
C HIS A 46 15.71 2.86 -5.18
N LEU A 47 15.90 3.83 -4.29
CA LEU A 47 15.18 5.11 -4.40
C LEU A 47 15.68 5.93 -5.58
N ALA A 48 14.78 6.26 -6.50
CA ALA A 48 15.01 7.25 -7.53
C ALA A 48 15.13 8.67 -6.93
N ASN A 49 15.95 9.52 -7.55
CA ASN A 49 16.02 10.92 -7.15
C ASN A 49 14.75 11.68 -7.59
N ALA A 50 13.90 12.05 -6.63
CA ALA A 50 12.62 12.69 -6.90
C ALA A 50 12.75 14.02 -7.69
N PHE A 51 13.86 14.72 -7.60
CA PHE A 51 14.07 15.96 -8.36
C PHE A 51 14.05 15.75 -9.88
N ASP A 52 14.45 14.57 -10.35
CA ASP A 52 14.49 14.24 -11.78
C ASP A 52 13.08 14.01 -12.37
N TYR A 53 12.09 13.87 -11.52
CA TYR A 53 10.68 13.63 -11.85
C TYR A 53 9.78 14.83 -11.57
N ALA A 54 10.31 15.87 -10.89
CA ALA A 54 9.54 17.06 -10.55
C ALA A 54 9.30 17.94 -11.79
N ALA A 55 8.05 18.29 -12.03
CA ALA A 55 7.66 19.19 -13.10
C ALA A 55 6.39 19.96 -12.74
N HIS A 56 6.12 21.04 -13.49
CA HIS A 56 4.86 21.78 -13.40
C HIS A 56 3.91 21.32 -14.49
N GLY A 57 2.69 20.95 -14.13
CA GLY A 57 1.61 20.69 -15.07
C GLY A 57 1.06 21.94 -15.74
N VAL A 58 0.06 21.76 -16.60
CA VAL A 58 -0.57 22.87 -17.36
C VAL A 58 -1.22 23.93 -16.48
N ASP A 59 -1.64 23.55 -15.28
CA ASP A 59 -2.23 24.44 -14.25
C ASP A 59 -1.18 25.08 -13.33
N GLY A 60 0.12 24.84 -13.60
CA GLY A 60 1.23 25.31 -12.78
C GLY A 60 1.42 24.55 -11.46
N GLU A 61 0.63 23.51 -11.18
CA GLU A 61 0.80 22.67 -10.02
C GLU A 61 2.06 21.79 -10.17
N THR A 62 2.86 21.72 -9.10
CA THR A 62 4.02 20.82 -9.07
C THR A 62 3.56 19.39 -8.84
N GLY A 63 3.95 18.51 -9.75
CA GLY A 63 3.81 17.06 -9.64
C GLY A 63 5.12 16.34 -9.87
N TYR A 64 5.13 15.05 -9.58
CA TYR A 64 6.26 14.16 -9.89
C TYR A 64 5.78 13.17 -10.93
N TYR A 65 6.25 13.35 -12.16
CA TYR A 65 5.73 12.66 -13.34
C TYR A 65 6.72 11.62 -13.84
N PHE A 66 6.22 10.43 -14.14
CA PHE A 66 7.05 9.40 -14.76
C PHE A 66 6.30 8.58 -15.80
N THR A 67 7.05 7.93 -16.67
CA THR A 67 6.53 6.92 -17.59
C THR A 67 7.10 5.54 -17.25
N SER A 68 6.35 4.50 -17.54
CA SER A 68 6.89 3.14 -17.55
C SER A 68 7.97 2.96 -18.62
N PRO A 69 8.92 2.01 -18.48
CA PRO A 69 9.90 1.71 -19.53
C PRO A 69 9.27 1.37 -20.89
N SER A 70 8.11 0.73 -20.89
CA SER A 70 7.34 0.44 -22.11
C SER A 70 6.67 1.67 -22.73
N LYS A 71 6.66 2.82 -22.04
CA LYS A 71 5.96 4.06 -22.42
C LYS A 71 4.44 3.92 -22.63
N ARG A 72 3.86 2.80 -22.22
CA ARG A 72 2.42 2.57 -22.29
C ARG A 72 1.66 3.32 -21.21
N TRP A 73 2.31 3.54 -20.06
CA TRP A 73 1.71 4.12 -18.86
C TRP A 73 2.41 5.42 -18.51
N VAL A 74 1.63 6.43 -18.24
CA VAL A 74 2.07 7.70 -17.66
C VAL A 74 1.46 7.82 -16.28
N CYS A 75 2.29 8.22 -15.31
CA CYS A 75 1.96 8.27 -13.91
C CYS A 75 2.38 9.59 -13.30
N ALA A 76 1.70 10.01 -12.24
CA ALA A 76 2.11 11.16 -11.47
C ALA A 76 1.81 10.97 -9.97
N ILE A 77 2.58 11.66 -9.16
CA ILE A 77 2.34 11.88 -7.73
C ILE A 77 2.07 13.37 -7.55
N PHE A 78 0.86 13.72 -7.15
CA PHE A 78 0.51 15.08 -6.74
C PHE A 78 0.59 15.20 -5.23
N PRO A 79 1.47 16.08 -4.70
CA PRO A 79 1.72 16.19 -3.26
C PRO A 79 0.46 16.33 -2.43
N ARG A 80 0.31 15.46 -1.41
CA ARG A 80 -0.82 15.43 -0.47
C ARG A 80 -2.20 15.16 -1.07
N LYS A 81 -2.28 14.92 -2.36
CA LYS A 81 -3.55 14.68 -3.08
C LYS A 81 -3.67 13.20 -3.45
N THR A 82 -2.93 12.81 -4.47
CA THR A 82 -3.11 11.50 -5.09
C THR A 82 -1.85 11.03 -5.81
N ALA A 83 -1.74 9.73 -5.99
CA ALA A 83 -0.83 9.11 -6.94
C ALA A 83 -1.63 8.21 -7.88
N GLY A 84 -1.25 8.12 -9.14
CA GLY A 84 -1.96 7.29 -10.08
C GLY A 84 -1.31 7.20 -11.44
N CYS A 85 -1.91 6.37 -12.29
CA CYS A 85 -1.43 6.07 -13.63
C CYS A 85 -2.59 6.02 -14.61
N GLN A 86 -2.29 6.38 -15.85
CA GLN A 86 -3.22 6.28 -16.98
C GLN A 86 -2.51 5.75 -18.23
N SER A 87 -3.28 5.40 -19.25
CA SER A 87 -2.75 5.12 -20.59
C SER A 87 -2.02 6.37 -21.13
N SER A 88 -0.86 6.19 -21.76
CA SER A 88 -0.12 7.31 -22.37
C SER A 88 -0.89 8.00 -23.50
N THR A 89 -1.91 7.36 -24.04
CA THR A 89 -2.82 7.94 -25.04
C THR A 89 -4.03 8.65 -24.43
N GLY A 90 -4.20 8.62 -23.10
CA GLY A 90 -5.37 9.15 -22.40
C GLY A 90 -6.67 8.39 -22.64
N SER A 91 -6.59 7.26 -23.37
CA SER A 91 -7.74 6.40 -23.67
C SER A 91 -8.14 5.53 -22.47
N VAL A 92 -9.23 4.78 -22.61
CA VAL A 92 -9.68 3.77 -21.65
C VAL A 92 -8.52 2.90 -21.19
N ILE A 93 -8.43 2.69 -19.87
CA ILE A 93 -7.36 1.89 -19.28
C ILE A 93 -7.52 0.41 -19.67
N ALA A 94 -6.59 -0.13 -20.43
CA ALA A 94 -6.65 -1.50 -20.91
C ALA A 94 -5.97 -2.45 -19.93
N ILE A 95 -6.66 -2.73 -18.83
CA ILE A 95 -6.26 -3.69 -17.78
C ILE A 95 -7.32 -4.80 -17.74
N ASN A 96 -6.88 -6.05 -17.75
CA ASN A 96 -7.81 -7.18 -17.63
C ASN A 96 -8.57 -7.13 -16.29
N GLY A 97 -9.89 -7.31 -16.34
CA GLY A 97 -10.76 -7.25 -15.17
C GLY A 97 -11.09 -5.85 -14.65
N ALA A 98 -10.62 -4.77 -15.30
CA ALA A 98 -11.04 -3.42 -14.97
C ALA A 98 -12.57 -3.24 -15.12
N PRO A 99 -13.22 -2.40 -14.29
CA PRO A 99 -14.65 -2.13 -14.43
C PRO A 99 -14.97 -1.49 -15.78
N THR A 100 -16.14 -1.76 -16.31
CA THR A 100 -16.60 -1.19 -17.59
C THR A 100 -16.98 0.27 -17.49
N SER A 101 -17.37 0.73 -16.30
CA SER A 101 -17.70 2.12 -16.01
C SER A 101 -17.38 2.50 -14.57
N VAL A 102 -17.11 3.78 -14.36
CA VAL A 102 -16.92 4.45 -13.07
C VAL A 102 -17.61 5.81 -13.12
N PRO A 103 -17.92 6.43 -11.97
CA PRO A 103 -18.40 7.81 -11.94
C PRO A 103 -17.40 8.75 -12.62
N GLY A 104 -17.83 9.46 -13.66
CA GLY A 104 -17.03 10.43 -14.37
C GLY A 104 -17.12 11.83 -13.76
N PRO A 105 -16.28 12.78 -14.22
CA PRO A 105 -16.22 14.14 -13.67
C PRO A 105 -17.55 14.92 -13.75
N GLN A 106 -18.41 14.56 -14.70
CA GLN A 106 -19.72 15.22 -14.92
C GLN A 106 -20.88 14.39 -14.33
N ALA A 107 -20.61 13.52 -13.35
CA ALA A 107 -21.59 12.61 -12.74
C ALA A 107 -22.29 11.66 -13.73
N THR A 108 -21.67 11.42 -14.87
CA THR A 108 -22.11 10.45 -15.87
C THR A 108 -21.14 9.27 -15.87
N ASP A 109 -21.68 8.06 -15.76
CA ASP A 109 -20.86 6.86 -15.79
C ASP A 109 -20.10 6.74 -17.11
N THR A 110 -18.80 6.56 -17.01
CA THR A 110 -17.91 6.47 -18.19
C THR A 110 -16.82 5.43 -17.96
N ALA A 111 -16.23 4.95 -19.05
CA ALA A 111 -15.14 3.99 -18.94
C ALA A 111 -13.92 4.60 -18.24
N PRO A 112 -13.29 3.90 -17.28
CA PRO A 112 -12.12 4.43 -16.57
C PRO A 112 -10.93 4.59 -17.52
N ASN A 113 -10.16 5.65 -17.34
CA ASN A 113 -8.91 5.88 -18.04
C ASN A 113 -7.70 5.90 -17.13
N ALA A 114 -7.92 5.76 -15.80
CA ALA A 114 -6.88 5.81 -14.79
C ALA A 114 -7.14 4.83 -13.65
N ILE A 115 -6.06 4.50 -12.92
CA ILE A 115 -6.08 3.88 -11.60
C ILE A 115 -5.34 4.81 -10.63
N THR A 116 -5.89 5.01 -9.43
CA THR A 116 -5.45 6.06 -8.51
C THR A 116 -5.51 5.59 -7.06
N VAL A 117 -4.72 6.21 -6.19
CA VAL A 117 -4.81 6.13 -4.73
C VAL A 117 -4.71 7.52 -4.14
N ASP A 118 -5.65 7.89 -3.28
CA ASP A 118 -5.68 9.19 -2.62
C ASP A 118 -4.89 9.20 -1.31
N SER A 119 -4.54 10.38 -0.85
CA SER A 119 -3.86 10.57 0.45
C SER A 119 -4.72 10.18 1.67
N ALA A 120 -6.03 10.00 1.50
CA ALA A 120 -6.97 9.66 2.56
C ALA A 120 -7.94 8.53 2.19
N GLY A 121 -8.00 8.15 0.91
CA GLY A 121 -8.92 7.16 0.39
C GLY A 121 -8.29 5.82 0.04
N ASP A 122 -9.12 4.96 -0.53
CA ASP A 122 -8.72 3.68 -1.09
C ASP A 122 -8.19 3.83 -2.53
N ALA A 123 -7.51 2.80 -3.02
CA ALA A 123 -7.17 2.70 -4.43
C ALA A 123 -8.44 2.38 -5.24
N GLN A 124 -8.56 2.99 -6.42
CA GLN A 124 -9.74 2.83 -7.27
C GLN A 124 -9.43 3.12 -8.74
N PHE A 125 -10.32 2.67 -9.62
CA PHE A 125 -10.35 3.16 -10.99
C PHE A 125 -11.04 4.51 -11.05
N ALA A 126 -10.59 5.37 -11.97
CA ALA A 126 -11.12 6.71 -12.15
C ALA A 126 -11.26 7.08 -13.63
N ALA A 127 -12.16 8.00 -13.90
CA ALA A 127 -12.25 8.69 -15.17
C ALA A 127 -11.80 10.14 -14.96
N LEU A 128 -10.70 10.50 -15.57
CA LEU A 128 -10.07 11.82 -15.43
C LEU A 128 -10.21 12.62 -16.70
N ASP A 129 -10.46 13.93 -16.54
CA ASP A 129 -10.33 14.87 -17.63
C ASP A 129 -8.84 15.04 -18.01
N PRO A 130 -8.52 15.25 -19.29
CA PRO A 130 -7.15 15.56 -19.68
C PRO A 130 -6.61 16.84 -19.00
N PRO A 131 -5.32 16.86 -18.62
CA PRO A 131 -4.29 15.87 -18.91
C PRO A 131 -4.22 14.69 -17.92
N GLY A 132 -5.01 14.65 -16.83
CA GLY A 132 -4.94 13.62 -15.79
C GLY A 132 -3.54 13.48 -15.21
N TYR A 133 -2.91 12.31 -15.40
CA TYR A 133 -1.54 12.03 -14.93
C TYR A 133 -0.46 12.27 -16.00
N ALA A 134 -0.82 12.79 -17.17
CA ALA A 134 0.16 13.10 -18.21
C ALA A 134 0.84 14.45 -17.94
N LEU A 135 2.17 14.49 -18.08
CA LEU A 135 2.90 15.76 -18.12
C LEU A 135 2.67 16.46 -19.46
N VAL A 136 2.26 17.73 -19.42
CA VAL A 136 2.08 18.56 -20.60
C VAL A 136 2.77 19.90 -20.38
N PRO A 137 3.73 20.31 -21.25
CA PRO A 137 4.29 19.51 -22.34
C PRO A 137 5.15 18.36 -21.83
N GLY A 138 5.08 17.20 -22.51
CA GLY A 138 5.86 16.02 -22.17
C GLY A 138 7.05 15.80 -23.10
N PRO A 139 7.69 14.62 -23.00
CA PRO A 139 7.38 13.48 -22.14
C PRO A 139 7.94 13.59 -20.71
N ALA A 140 7.35 12.86 -19.76
CA ALA A 140 7.90 12.67 -18.43
C ALA A 140 9.10 11.71 -18.45
N THR A 141 9.95 11.81 -17.43
CA THR A 141 11.10 10.91 -17.23
C THR A 141 10.66 9.46 -17.08
N VAL A 142 11.43 8.52 -17.62
CA VAL A 142 11.18 7.09 -17.43
C VAL A 142 11.59 6.68 -16.02
N LEU A 143 10.72 6.00 -15.28
CA LEU A 143 11.09 5.32 -14.04
C LEU A 143 11.55 3.90 -14.42
N PRO A 144 12.84 3.56 -14.24
CA PRO A 144 13.37 2.25 -14.59
C PRO A 144 12.73 1.12 -13.80
N PHE A 145 12.82 -0.11 -14.33
CA PHE A 145 12.46 -1.30 -13.55
C PHE A 145 13.35 -1.41 -12.32
N GLY A 146 12.74 -1.82 -11.21
CA GLY A 146 13.44 -2.00 -9.95
C GLY A 146 13.77 -0.69 -9.21
N GLU A 147 13.27 0.45 -9.66
CA GLU A 147 13.40 1.71 -8.92
C GLU A 147 12.09 2.16 -8.28
N VAL A 148 12.23 2.88 -7.15
CA VAL A 148 11.12 3.40 -6.36
C VAL A 148 11.16 4.92 -6.36
N LEU A 149 10.14 5.56 -6.83
CA LEU A 149 9.91 6.99 -6.64
C LEU A 149 9.09 7.20 -5.36
N ALA A 150 9.76 7.56 -4.27
CA ALA A 150 9.13 7.82 -2.97
C ALA A 150 9.19 9.32 -2.67
N VAL A 151 8.05 9.98 -2.68
CA VAL A 151 7.96 11.43 -2.50
C VAL A 151 6.55 11.84 -2.04
N ALA A 152 6.47 12.91 -1.26
CA ALA A 152 5.21 13.56 -0.85
C ALA A 152 4.19 12.61 -0.19
N ALA A 153 4.67 11.65 0.60
CA ALA A 153 3.91 10.60 1.28
C ALA A 153 3.24 9.58 0.34
N PHE A 154 3.73 9.47 -0.88
CA PHE A 154 3.42 8.38 -1.81
C PHE A 154 4.71 7.70 -2.26
N ARG A 155 4.58 6.45 -2.66
CA ARG A 155 5.66 5.75 -3.36
C ARG A 155 5.09 4.94 -4.51
N CYS A 156 5.80 4.97 -5.63
CA CYS A 156 5.49 4.15 -6.79
C CYS A 156 6.74 3.39 -7.23
N ASN A 157 6.59 2.17 -7.72
CA ASN A 157 7.66 1.41 -8.35
C ASN A 157 7.19 0.79 -9.66
N VAL A 158 8.15 0.36 -10.46
CA VAL A 158 7.88 -0.35 -11.72
C VAL A 158 8.69 -1.65 -11.72
N GLN A 159 8.01 -2.77 -11.95
CA GLN A 159 8.59 -4.11 -11.95
C GLN A 159 8.24 -4.84 -13.24
N GLU A 160 9.15 -5.65 -13.76
CA GLU A 160 8.88 -6.47 -14.96
C GLU A 160 7.79 -7.51 -14.70
N ALA A 161 7.82 -8.13 -13.52
CA ALA A 161 6.92 -9.24 -13.19
C ALA A 161 5.52 -8.79 -12.78
N SER A 162 5.40 -7.71 -11.98
CA SER A 162 4.13 -7.27 -11.39
C SER A 162 3.54 -6.02 -12.02
N GLY A 163 4.33 -5.30 -12.83
CA GLY A 163 3.90 -4.04 -13.44
C GLY A 163 4.18 -2.82 -12.57
N ILE A 164 3.21 -1.93 -12.43
CA ILE A 164 3.33 -0.67 -11.68
C ILE A 164 2.56 -0.79 -10.38
N SER A 165 3.21 -0.40 -9.27
CA SER A 165 2.60 -0.33 -7.95
C SER A 165 2.71 1.06 -7.38
N CYS A 166 1.63 1.59 -6.80
CA CYS A 166 1.65 2.84 -6.05
C CYS A 166 0.97 2.67 -4.68
N LEU A 167 1.50 3.37 -3.67
CA LEU A 167 1.08 3.31 -2.27
C LEU A 167 0.94 4.72 -1.71
N SER A 168 -0.12 4.97 -0.96
CA SER A 168 -0.18 6.09 -0.01
C SER A 168 0.46 5.65 1.30
N GLU A 169 1.62 6.22 1.66
CA GLU A 169 2.33 5.89 2.90
C GLU A 169 1.55 6.28 4.15
N LYS A 170 0.61 7.22 4.01
CA LYS A 170 -0.24 7.68 5.10
C LYS A 170 -1.31 6.65 5.47
N THR A 171 -1.92 6.00 4.48
CA THR A 171 -3.04 5.07 4.70
C THR A 171 -2.64 3.62 4.62
N GLY A 172 -1.49 3.32 4.01
CA GLY A 172 -1.09 1.95 3.66
C GLY A 172 -1.91 1.36 2.50
N LYS A 173 -2.77 2.17 1.86
CA LYS A 173 -3.58 1.76 0.72
C LYS A 173 -2.81 1.97 -0.58
N GLY A 174 -3.05 1.11 -1.55
CA GLY A 174 -2.35 1.17 -2.82
C GLY A 174 -2.92 0.24 -3.86
N PHE A 175 -2.27 0.20 -4.99
CA PHE A 175 -2.61 -0.70 -6.09
C PHE A 175 -1.36 -1.24 -6.76
N THR A 176 -1.51 -2.36 -7.44
CA THR A 176 -0.55 -2.91 -8.40
C THR A 176 -1.31 -3.30 -9.65
N PHE A 177 -0.77 -3.00 -10.82
CA PHE A 177 -1.39 -3.39 -12.08
C PHE A 177 -0.40 -3.63 -13.21
N SER A 178 -0.81 -4.45 -14.16
CA SER A 178 -0.20 -4.64 -15.46
C SER A 178 -1.30 -4.72 -16.53
N ALA A 179 -0.99 -5.06 -17.76
CA ALA A 179 -2.02 -5.33 -18.76
C ALA A 179 -2.85 -6.58 -18.41
N ASP A 180 -2.27 -7.53 -17.67
CA ASP A 180 -2.87 -8.84 -17.38
C ASP A 180 -3.84 -8.80 -16.20
N GLY A 181 -3.81 -7.73 -15.38
CA GLY A 181 -4.71 -7.58 -14.25
C GLY A 181 -4.27 -6.54 -13.23
N TYR A 182 -4.99 -6.51 -12.12
CA TYR A 182 -4.73 -5.57 -11.03
C TYR A 182 -5.08 -6.15 -9.66
N THR A 183 -4.54 -5.51 -8.62
CA THR A 183 -4.96 -5.66 -7.23
C THR A 183 -4.93 -4.31 -6.53
N PHE A 184 -5.82 -4.10 -5.56
CA PHE A 184 -5.79 -2.92 -4.68
C PHE A 184 -4.88 -3.14 -3.47
N GLN A 185 -3.68 -3.64 -3.75
CA GLN A 185 -2.58 -3.80 -2.81
C GLN A 185 -1.29 -3.35 -3.46
N TYR A 186 -0.41 -2.75 -2.66
CA TYR A 186 0.94 -2.40 -3.10
C TYR A 186 1.82 -3.64 -3.12
N THR A 187 2.62 -3.79 -4.17
CA THR A 187 3.66 -4.81 -4.26
C THR A 187 5.02 -4.12 -4.18
N ASP A 188 5.76 -4.41 -3.13
CA ASP A 188 7.11 -3.86 -2.96
C ASP A 188 8.11 -4.57 -3.88
N LEU A 189 9.29 -3.96 -4.07
CA LEU A 189 10.38 -4.60 -4.76
C LEU A 189 10.82 -5.85 -3.99
N PRO A 190 11.19 -6.93 -4.69
CA PRO A 190 11.85 -8.05 -4.04
C PRO A 190 13.17 -7.58 -3.44
N GLY A 191 13.39 -7.97 -2.18
CA GLY A 191 14.66 -7.69 -1.47
C GLY A 191 15.80 -8.56 -1.98
#